data_a48827942606f7194e97b2a0ea4b7d84
#
_entry.id   a48827942606f7194e97b2a0ea4b7d84
#
_cell.length_a   1.000
_cell.length_b   1.000
_cell.length_c   1.000
_cell.angle_alpha   90.00
_cell.angle_beta   90.00
_cell.angle_gamma   90.00
#
_symmetry.space_group_name_H-M   'P 1'
#
loop_
_entity.id
_entity.type
_entity.pdbx_description
1 polymer ?
#
loop_
_entity_poly.entity_id
_entity_poly.type
_entity_poly.pdbx_seq_one_letter_code
_entity_poly.pdbx_strand_id
1 'polypeptide(L)'
;MYKRHKEDELRIVSCSNVVPVKRLDLIVETLQHILDINIKWTHFGDGIMMNQIKEMSRELPENIKIDFRGNVKNSDLLEVYKNNQFDLFLNVSLSEGIPVSIMEALSFGIPCIATDVGGTKEIVIDGYNGWLLKKDFKEEQLVNIIRNYCNLNNEQILKLRECAYESWKEKYNAKKNYTTFV
;
A
#
# COMPACT_ATOMS: atom_id res chain seq x y z
N MET A 1 -19.28 5.12 5.99
CA MET A 1 -19.01 5.32 4.54
C MET A 1 -17.68 6.06 4.44
N TYR A 2 -16.71 5.58 3.64
CA TYR A 2 -15.43 6.25 3.45
C TYR A 2 -15.66 7.62 2.77
N LYS A 3 -15.05 8.65 3.32
CA LYS A 3 -15.08 10.00 2.74
C LYS A 3 -13.76 10.68 3.07
N ARG A 4 -13.05 11.15 2.04
CA ARG A 4 -11.81 11.90 2.19
C ARG A 4 -12.05 13.34 1.73
N HIS A 5 -11.58 14.30 2.52
CA HIS A 5 -11.47 15.68 2.09
C HIS A 5 -10.06 15.93 1.55
N LYS A 6 -9.92 16.84 0.59
CA LYS A 6 -8.63 17.11 -0.09
C LYS A 6 -7.53 17.55 0.88
N GLU A 7 -7.92 18.16 2.01
CA GLU A 7 -7.01 18.64 3.04
C GLU A 7 -6.69 17.59 4.12
N ASP A 8 -7.36 16.43 4.07
CA ASP A 8 -7.12 15.35 5.02
C ASP A 8 -5.74 14.72 4.79
N GLU A 9 -5.11 14.29 5.88
CA GLU A 9 -3.87 13.52 5.85
C GLU A 9 -4.06 12.23 5.03
N LEU A 10 -3.21 12.01 4.02
CA LEU A 10 -3.18 10.77 3.24
C LEU A 10 -2.59 9.65 4.09
N ARG A 11 -3.34 8.57 4.28
CA ARG A 11 -2.93 7.43 5.10
C ARG A 11 -2.45 6.29 4.23
N ILE A 12 -1.14 6.13 4.19
CA ILE A 12 -0.48 5.06 3.45
C ILE A 12 -0.12 3.93 4.41
N VAL A 13 -0.29 2.69 3.97
CA VAL A 13 0.12 1.51 4.72
C VAL A 13 1.01 0.59 3.88
N SER A 14 1.94 -0.08 4.52
CA SER A 14 2.73 -1.18 3.95
C SER A 14 2.95 -2.27 4.99
N CYS A 15 3.12 -3.52 4.52
CA CYS A 15 3.36 -4.66 5.39
C CYS A 15 4.36 -5.62 4.72
N SER A 16 5.54 -5.76 5.32
CA SER A 16 6.59 -6.68 4.85
C SER A 16 7.73 -6.78 5.86
N ASN A 17 8.58 -7.81 5.72
CA ASN A 17 9.89 -7.79 6.36
C ASN A 17 10.72 -6.60 5.85
N VAL A 18 11.51 -5.97 6.74
CA VAL A 18 12.37 -4.82 6.38
C VAL A 18 13.73 -5.33 5.94
N VAL A 19 13.78 -5.78 4.69
CA VAL A 19 14.95 -6.37 4.01
C VAL A 19 15.16 -5.72 2.64
N PRO A 20 16.36 -5.76 2.04
CA PRO A 20 16.69 -5.02 0.81
C PRO A 20 15.71 -5.25 -0.35
N VAL A 21 15.22 -6.48 -0.53
CA VAL A 21 14.29 -6.81 -1.61
C VAL A 21 12.96 -6.08 -1.52
N LYS A 22 12.58 -5.56 -0.34
CA LYS A 22 11.31 -4.85 -0.11
C LYS A 22 11.39 -3.34 -0.35
N ARG A 23 12.61 -2.79 -0.46
CA ARG A 23 12.90 -1.40 -0.84
C ARG A 23 12.13 -0.33 -0.05
N LEU A 24 12.06 -0.47 1.29
CA LEU A 24 11.45 0.57 2.11
C LEU A 24 12.24 1.89 2.05
N ASP A 25 13.54 1.81 1.79
CA ASP A 25 14.42 2.93 1.48
C ASP A 25 13.85 3.79 0.33
N LEU A 26 13.44 3.16 -0.77
CA LEU A 26 12.84 3.84 -1.92
C LEU A 26 11.51 4.52 -1.56
N ILE A 27 10.74 3.97 -0.62
CA ILE A 27 9.54 4.66 -0.10
C ILE A 27 9.95 5.94 0.63
N VAL A 28 10.95 5.87 1.52
CA VAL A 28 11.44 7.05 2.26
C VAL A 28 11.97 8.10 1.28
N GLU A 29 12.82 7.71 0.31
CA GLU A 29 13.35 8.60 -0.73
C GLU A 29 12.23 9.26 -1.54
N THR A 30 11.20 8.50 -1.94
CA THR A 30 10.03 9.05 -2.63
C THR A 30 9.30 10.09 -1.79
N LEU A 31 9.06 9.79 -0.50
CA LEU A 31 8.33 10.68 0.39
C LEU A 31 9.06 12.01 0.64
N GLN A 32 10.39 12.05 0.57
CA GLN A 32 11.18 13.28 0.67
C GLN A 32 10.81 14.31 -0.41
N HIS A 33 10.33 13.88 -1.56
CA HIS A 33 9.95 14.75 -2.69
C HIS A 33 8.50 15.26 -2.63
N ILE A 34 7.73 14.88 -1.60
CA ILE A 34 6.33 15.30 -1.45
C ILE A 34 6.23 16.34 -0.33
N LEU A 35 6.21 17.63 -0.72
CA LEU A 35 6.17 18.76 0.21
C LEU A 35 4.78 19.36 0.38
N ASP A 36 3.84 18.97 -0.48
CA ASP A 36 2.54 19.61 -0.68
C ASP A 36 1.35 18.75 -0.20
N ILE A 37 1.61 17.56 0.33
CA ILE A 37 0.58 16.62 0.82
C ILE A 37 0.95 16.17 2.23
N ASN A 38 0.04 16.31 3.18
CA ASN A 38 0.20 15.70 4.50
C ASN A 38 0.06 14.17 4.40
N ILE A 39 1.08 13.41 4.77
CA ILE A 39 1.09 11.95 4.68
C ILE A 39 1.39 11.34 6.04
N LYS A 40 0.61 10.31 6.39
CA LYS A 40 0.94 9.36 7.44
C LYS A 40 1.21 7.99 6.82
N TRP A 41 2.47 7.55 6.86
CA TRP A 41 2.84 6.20 6.46
C TRP A 41 2.97 5.29 7.67
N THR A 42 2.17 4.23 7.71
CA THR A 42 2.22 3.18 8.73
C THR A 42 2.85 1.94 8.11
N HIS A 43 3.92 1.42 8.74
CA HIS A 43 4.57 0.18 8.29
C HIS A 43 4.45 -0.91 9.35
N PHE A 44 3.99 -2.09 8.92
CA PHE A 44 3.96 -3.31 9.70
C PHE A 44 5.05 -4.27 9.23
N GLY A 45 5.91 -4.69 10.15
CA GLY A 45 7.04 -5.58 9.92
C GLY A 45 8.32 -5.07 10.56
N ASP A 46 9.32 -5.92 10.56
CA ASP A 46 10.65 -5.64 11.09
C ASP A 46 11.69 -6.38 10.26
N GLY A 47 12.97 -6.07 10.44
CA GLY A 47 14.05 -6.73 9.73
C GLY A 47 15.37 -6.00 9.84
N ILE A 48 16.37 -6.56 9.16
CA ILE A 48 17.77 -6.12 9.29
C ILE A 48 18.02 -4.66 8.89
N MET A 49 17.16 -4.09 8.02
CA MET A 49 17.29 -2.70 7.59
C MET A 49 16.49 -1.70 8.45
N MET A 50 15.72 -2.13 9.47
CA MET A 50 14.83 -1.23 10.21
C MET A 50 15.56 -0.01 10.80
N ASN A 51 16.75 -0.20 11.36
CA ASN A 51 17.51 0.93 11.91
C ASN A 51 17.93 1.93 10.83
N GLN A 52 18.34 1.44 9.66
CA GLN A 52 18.69 2.29 8.52
C GLN A 52 17.45 3.06 8.04
N ILE A 53 16.32 2.40 7.89
CA ILE A 53 15.06 3.05 7.45
C ILE A 53 14.63 4.13 8.45
N LYS A 54 14.72 3.86 9.76
CA LYS A 54 14.42 4.85 10.79
C LYS A 54 15.36 6.06 10.73
N GLU A 55 16.65 5.85 10.47
CA GLU A 55 17.62 6.94 10.33
C GLU A 55 17.30 7.80 9.11
N MET A 56 17.10 7.21 7.94
CA MET A 56 16.69 7.93 6.73
C MET A 56 15.40 8.73 6.94
N SER A 57 14.48 8.18 7.74
CA SER A 57 13.18 8.82 8.01
C SER A 57 13.26 10.08 8.84
N ARG A 58 14.40 10.37 9.52
CA ARG A 58 14.61 11.61 10.28
C ARG A 58 14.76 12.84 9.39
N GLU A 59 15.16 12.63 8.14
CA GLU A 59 15.36 13.67 7.13
C GLU A 59 14.05 14.04 6.38
N LEU A 60 12.93 13.40 6.72
CA LEU A 60 11.66 13.66 6.05
C LEU A 60 11.08 15.02 6.41
N PRO A 61 10.36 15.68 5.47
CA PRO A 61 9.67 16.93 5.71
C PRO A 61 8.60 16.79 6.81
N GLU A 62 8.28 17.90 7.50
CA GLU A 62 7.33 17.93 8.63
C GLU A 62 5.91 17.47 8.27
N ASN A 63 5.51 17.56 7.00
CA ASN A 63 4.23 17.07 6.49
C ASN A 63 4.18 15.54 6.34
N ILE A 64 5.30 14.83 6.54
CA ILE A 64 5.38 13.37 6.48
C ILE A 64 5.56 12.80 7.88
N LYS A 65 4.61 11.98 8.31
CA LYS A 65 4.67 11.25 9.57
C LYS A 65 4.81 9.76 9.31
N ILE A 66 5.69 9.10 10.06
CA ILE A 66 5.85 7.64 9.97
C ILE A 66 5.52 6.98 11.31
N ASP A 67 4.87 5.82 11.20
CA ASP A 67 4.51 4.96 12.32
C ASP A 67 5.01 3.53 12.05
N PHE A 68 6.16 3.16 12.62
CA PHE A 68 6.71 1.81 12.53
C PHE A 68 6.14 0.92 13.65
N ARG A 69 5.28 -0.03 13.29
CA ARG A 69 4.54 -0.91 14.22
C ARG A 69 5.29 -2.19 14.56
N GLY A 70 6.42 -2.48 13.89
CA GLY A 70 7.12 -3.75 14.06
C GLY A 70 6.30 -4.96 13.62
N ASN A 71 6.72 -6.14 14.06
CA ASN A 71 6.01 -7.38 13.74
C ASN A 71 4.72 -7.48 14.56
N VAL A 72 3.61 -7.72 13.88
CA VAL A 72 2.30 -7.95 14.49
C VAL A 72 1.73 -9.29 14.03
N LYS A 73 0.83 -9.87 14.80
CA LYS A 73 0.09 -11.05 14.35
C LYS A 73 -0.83 -10.68 13.19
N ASN A 74 -1.02 -11.61 12.27
CA ASN A 74 -1.90 -11.38 11.11
C ASN A 74 -3.32 -10.97 11.54
N SER A 75 -3.89 -11.62 12.57
CA SER A 75 -5.20 -11.25 13.12
C SER A 75 -5.27 -9.78 13.54
N ASP A 76 -4.22 -9.28 14.16
CA ASP A 76 -4.16 -7.90 14.66
C ASP A 76 -4.00 -6.90 13.51
N LEU A 77 -3.23 -7.27 12.47
CA LEU A 77 -3.12 -6.50 11.23
C LEU A 77 -4.48 -6.35 10.54
N LEU A 78 -5.24 -7.44 10.41
CA LEU A 78 -6.57 -7.41 9.79
C LEU A 78 -7.56 -6.57 10.61
N GLU A 79 -7.50 -6.63 11.96
CA GLU A 79 -8.29 -5.73 12.82
C GLU A 79 -7.88 -4.26 12.63
N VAL A 80 -6.58 -3.96 12.42
CA VAL A 80 -6.14 -2.60 12.10
C VAL A 80 -6.69 -2.14 10.76
N TYR A 81 -6.68 -2.98 9.72
CA TYR A 81 -7.26 -2.63 8.41
C TYR A 81 -8.77 -2.38 8.49
N LYS A 82 -9.48 -3.14 9.32
CA LYS A 82 -10.91 -2.99 9.56
C LYS A 82 -11.27 -1.69 10.28
N ASN A 83 -10.47 -1.31 11.28
CA ASN A 83 -10.78 -0.22 12.19
C ASN A 83 -10.13 1.11 11.78
N ASN A 84 -9.16 1.10 10.87
CA ASN A 84 -8.51 2.29 10.36
C ASN A 84 -8.80 2.48 8.87
N GLN A 85 -8.98 3.74 8.49
CA GLN A 85 -9.16 4.08 7.09
C GLN A 85 -7.78 4.35 6.48
N PHE A 86 -7.23 3.38 5.75
CA PHE A 86 -6.08 3.58 4.89
C PHE A 86 -6.53 3.94 3.48
N ASP A 87 -5.78 4.82 2.85
CA ASP A 87 -6.03 5.32 1.49
C ASP A 87 -5.37 4.45 0.45
N LEU A 88 -4.10 4.08 0.68
CA LEU A 88 -3.25 3.35 -0.25
C LEU A 88 -2.40 2.32 0.48
N PHE A 89 -2.20 1.17 -0.17
CA PHE A 89 -1.21 0.18 0.23
C PHE A 89 -0.01 0.24 -0.72
N LEU A 90 1.23 0.28 -0.17
CA LEU A 90 2.45 0.28 -0.96
C LEU A 90 3.19 -1.05 -0.87
N ASN A 91 3.59 -1.60 -2.04
CA ASN A 91 4.51 -2.71 -2.18
C ASN A 91 5.47 -2.46 -3.36
N VAL A 92 6.64 -1.93 -3.07
CA VAL A 92 7.65 -1.57 -4.09
C VAL A 92 8.78 -2.60 -4.22
N SER A 93 8.49 -3.86 -3.95
CA SER A 93 9.46 -4.95 -3.90
C SER A 93 10.20 -5.19 -5.23
N LEU A 94 11.43 -5.66 -5.16
CA LEU A 94 12.20 -6.12 -6.34
C LEU A 94 11.78 -7.51 -6.83
N SER A 95 11.19 -8.30 -5.93
CA SER A 95 10.74 -9.68 -6.21
C SER A 95 9.64 -10.06 -5.24
N GLU A 96 8.62 -10.71 -5.75
CA GLU A 96 7.52 -11.31 -4.99
C GLU A 96 7.21 -12.71 -5.58
N GLY A 97 6.67 -13.58 -4.73
CA GLY A 97 5.89 -14.71 -5.20
C GLY A 97 4.46 -14.27 -5.53
N ILE A 98 3.50 -14.75 -4.76
CA ILE A 98 2.14 -14.19 -4.72
C ILE A 98 2.05 -13.34 -3.44
N PRO A 99 1.99 -12.00 -3.52
CA PRO A 99 2.06 -11.12 -2.35
C PRO A 99 0.76 -11.14 -1.54
N VAL A 100 0.73 -11.97 -0.47
CA VAL A 100 -0.43 -12.11 0.43
C VAL A 100 -0.82 -10.77 1.04
N SER A 101 0.14 -9.92 1.40
CA SER A 101 -0.13 -8.61 1.99
C SER A 101 -0.94 -7.67 1.08
N ILE A 102 -0.78 -7.79 -0.24
CA ILE A 102 -1.61 -7.06 -1.22
C ILE A 102 -3.03 -7.63 -1.20
N MET A 103 -3.21 -8.96 -1.21
CA MET A 103 -4.54 -9.58 -1.14
C MET A 103 -5.28 -9.18 0.15
N GLU A 104 -4.56 -9.12 1.27
CA GLU A 104 -5.12 -8.66 2.55
C GLU A 104 -5.59 -7.21 2.46
N ALA A 105 -4.78 -6.30 1.92
CA ALA A 105 -5.16 -4.90 1.73
C ALA A 105 -6.40 -4.76 0.83
N LEU A 106 -6.42 -5.46 -0.32
CA LEU A 106 -7.56 -5.45 -1.23
C LEU A 106 -8.84 -5.98 -0.57
N SER A 107 -8.75 -6.94 0.37
CA SER A 107 -9.90 -7.48 1.10
C SER A 107 -10.63 -6.46 1.96
N PHE A 108 -9.98 -5.34 2.27
CA PHE A 108 -10.56 -4.17 2.95
C PHE A 108 -10.81 -3.00 2.00
N GLY A 109 -10.76 -3.24 0.71
CA GLY A 109 -10.95 -2.20 -0.31
C GLY A 109 -9.85 -1.14 -0.27
N ILE A 110 -8.63 -1.49 0.10
CA ILE A 110 -7.48 -0.57 0.08
C ILE A 110 -6.78 -0.75 -1.28
N PRO A 111 -6.83 0.24 -2.18
CA PRO A 111 -6.15 0.15 -3.47
C PRO A 111 -4.63 0.12 -3.30
N CYS A 112 -3.95 -0.59 -4.20
CA CYS A 112 -2.53 -0.86 -4.06
C CYS A 112 -1.70 -0.14 -5.11
N ILE A 113 -0.54 0.40 -4.72
CA ILE A 113 0.54 0.76 -5.64
C ILE A 113 1.63 -0.29 -5.46
N ALA A 114 1.93 -1.03 -6.51
CA ALA A 114 2.88 -2.13 -6.43
C ALA A 114 3.79 -2.22 -7.66
N THR A 115 4.97 -2.83 -7.50
CA THR A 115 5.84 -3.14 -8.63
C THR A 115 5.34 -4.39 -9.37
N ASP A 116 5.40 -4.38 -10.69
CA ASP A 116 5.10 -5.53 -11.57
C ASP A 116 6.24 -6.55 -11.49
N VAL A 117 6.24 -7.35 -10.43
CA VAL A 117 7.21 -8.42 -10.20
C VAL A 117 6.51 -9.68 -9.70
N GLY A 118 6.98 -10.85 -10.15
CA GLY A 118 6.37 -12.13 -9.78
C GLY A 118 4.88 -12.17 -10.09
N GLY A 119 4.06 -12.63 -9.14
CA GLY A 119 2.61 -12.73 -9.26
C GLY A 119 1.84 -11.43 -9.00
N THR A 120 2.51 -10.29 -8.80
CA THR A 120 1.84 -9.02 -8.43
C THR A 120 0.79 -8.60 -9.46
N LYS A 121 1.10 -8.70 -10.78
CA LYS A 121 0.16 -8.35 -11.85
C LYS A 121 -1.08 -9.26 -11.98
N GLU A 122 -1.05 -10.41 -11.31
CA GLU A 122 -2.24 -11.28 -11.25
C GLU A 122 -3.26 -10.73 -10.26
N ILE A 123 -2.79 -9.91 -9.29
CA ILE A 123 -3.56 -9.38 -8.17
C ILE A 123 -3.91 -7.91 -8.39
N VAL A 124 -2.91 -7.10 -8.75
CA VAL A 124 -3.08 -5.66 -9.02
C VAL A 124 -3.30 -5.45 -10.51
N ILE A 125 -4.45 -4.88 -10.86
CA ILE A 125 -4.83 -4.53 -12.23
C ILE A 125 -4.69 -3.02 -12.35
N ASP A 126 -3.74 -2.59 -13.18
CA ASP A 126 -3.40 -1.17 -13.35
C ASP A 126 -4.61 -0.32 -13.75
N GLY A 127 -4.83 0.78 -13.02
CA GLY A 127 -5.95 1.70 -13.22
C GLY A 127 -7.32 1.16 -12.78
N TYR A 128 -7.41 -0.09 -12.29
CA TYR A 128 -8.69 -0.70 -11.86
C TYR A 128 -8.80 -0.86 -10.34
N ASN A 129 -7.86 -1.55 -9.71
CA ASN A 129 -7.84 -1.78 -8.25
C ASN A 129 -6.55 -1.23 -7.59
N GLY A 130 -5.74 -0.53 -8.36
CA GLY A 130 -4.47 0.04 -7.95
C GLY A 130 -3.62 0.45 -9.15
N TRP A 131 -2.32 0.55 -8.95
CA TRP A 131 -1.35 0.93 -10.00
C TRP A 131 -0.14 -0.01 -9.99
N LEU A 132 0.34 -0.32 -11.18
CA LEU A 132 1.55 -1.11 -11.37
C LEU A 132 2.71 -0.20 -11.83
N LEU A 133 3.81 -0.30 -11.12
CA LEU A 133 5.07 0.33 -11.45
C LEU A 133 6.03 -0.71 -12.06
N LYS A 134 6.85 -0.32 -13.02
CA LYS A 134 7.94 -1.17 -13.49
C LYS A 134 8.93 -1.41 -12.35
N LYS A 135 9.65 -2.54 -12.38
CA LYS A 135 10.65 -2.89 -11.37
C LYS A 135 11.70 -1.78 -11.15
N ASP A 136 12.09 -1.12 -12.21
CA ASP A 136 13.11 -0.06 -12.29
C ASP A 136 12.50 1.35 -12.37
N PHE A 137 11.29 1.52 -11.80
CA PHE A 137 10.62 2.83 -11.77
C PHE A 137 11.46 3.87 -11.02
N LYS A 138 11.30 5.12 -11.42
CA LYS A 138 11.89 6.28 -10.75
C LYS A 138 10.91 6.83 -9.71
N GLU A 139 11.43 7.41 -8.63
CA GLU A 139 10.65 8.00 -7.52
C GLU A 139 9.55 8.94 -8.02
N GLU A 140 9.82 9.76 -9.06
CA GLU A 140 8.84 10.65 -9.66
C GLU A 140 7.56 9.94 -10.13
N GLN A 141 7.65 8.68 -10.55
CA GLN A 141 6.47 7.92 -10.98
C GLN A 141 5.57 7.57 -9.80
N LEU A 142 6.16 7.18 -8.67
CA LEU A 142 5.40 6.92 -7.44
C LEU A 142 4.83 8.23 -6.87
N VAL A 143 5.60 9.33 -6.86
CA VAL A 143 5.12 10.67 -6.48
C VAL A 143 3.91 11.08 -7.32
N ASN A 144 3.98 10.88 -8.65
CA ASN A 144 2.89 11.25 -9.55
C ASN A 144 1.63 10.42 -9.30
N ILE A 145 1.74 9.12 -9.02
CA ILE A 145 0.59 8.28 -8.68
C ILE A 145 -0.05 8.77 -7.36
N ILE A 146 0.75 9.07 -6.34
CA ILE A 146 0.26 9.60 -5.05
C ILE A 146 -0.47 10.94 -5.27
N ARG A 147 0.10 11.86 -6.04
CA ARG A 147 -0.54 13.15 -6.36
C ARG A 147 -1.83 12.97 -7.15
N ASN A 148 -1.82 12.08 -8.15
CA ASN A 148 -3.02 11.78 -8.94
C ASN A 148 -4.13 11.20 -8.06
N TYR A 149 -3.81 10.28 -7.12
CA TYR A 149 -4.77 9.78 -6.15
C TYR A 149 -5.39 10.92 -5.30
N CYS A 150 -4.57 11.84 -4.82
CA CYS A 150 -5.05 12.99 -4.03
C CYS A 150 -5.97 13.93 -4.81
N ASN A 151 -5.89 13.94 -6.14
CA ASN A 151 -6.75 14.75 -7.02
C ASN A 151 -8.06 14.04 -7.40
N LEU A 152 -8.24 12.77 -7.07
CA LEU A 152 -9.50 12.06 -7.30
C LEU A 152 -10.61 12.65 -6.43
N ASN A 153 -11.82 12.70 -6.98
CA ASN A 153 -13.01 13.02 -6.20
C ASN A 153 -13.49 11.80 -5.39
N ASN A 154 -14.42 12.02 -4.45
CA ASN A 154 -14.90 10.96 -3.57
C ASN A 154 -15.57 9.80 -4.32
N GLU A 155 -16.25 10.05 -5.44
CA GLU A 155 -16.88 9.01 -6.25
C GLU A 155 -15.82 8.11 -6.91
N GLN A 156 -14.78 8.71 -7.47
CA GLN A 156 -13.65 7.98 -8.07
C GLN A 156 -12.90 7.14 -7.01
N ILE A 157 -12.67 7.70 -5.82
CA ILE A 157 -12.03 6.97 -4.71
C ILE A 157 -12.92 5.79 -4.27
N LEU A 158 -14.22 6.01 -4.08
CA LEU A 158 -15.14 4.94 -3.71
C LEU A 158 -15.18 3.84 -4.75
N LYS A 159 -15.21 4.19 -6.04
CA LYS A 159 -15.18 3.22 -7.14
C LYS A 159 -13.90 2.40 -7.14
N LEU A 160 -12.74 3.05 -6.96
CA LEU A 160 -11.43 2.37 -6.89
C LEU A 160 -11.39 1.38 -5.71
N ARG A 161 -11.90 1.78 -4.54
CA ARG A 161 -11.98 0.94 -3.34
C ARG A 161 -12.95 -0.25 -3.54
N GLU A 162 -14.08 -0.03 -4.18
CA GLU A 162 -15.01 -1.08 -4.56
C GLU A 162 -14.35 -2.09 -5.50
N CYS A 163 -13.66 -1.63 -6.55
CA CYS A 163 -12.91 -2.48 -7.46
C CYS A 163 -11.81 -3.28 -6.74
N ALA A 164 -11.12 -2.67 -5.77
CA ALA A 164 -10.13 -3.36 -4.95
C ALA A 164 -10.77 -4.52 -4.18
N TYR A 165 -11.86 -4.28 -3.48
CA TYR A 165 -12.58 -5.31 -2.72
C TYR A 165 -13.16 -6.42 -3.63
N GLU A 166 -13.83 -6.07 -4.73
CA GLU A 166 -14.44 -7.05 -5.63
C GLU A 166 -13.38 -7.93 -6.32
N SER A 167 -12.22 -7.36 -6.71
CA SER A 167 -11.07 -8.14 -7.23
C SER A 167 -10.65 -9.27 -6.29
N TRP A 168 -10.53 -8.94 -5.00
CA TRP A 168 -10.20 -9.92 -3.97
C TRP A 168 -11.32 -10.95 -3.81
N LYS A 169 -12.57 -10.50 -3.71
CA LYS A 169 -13.74 -11.35 -3.47
C LYS A 169 -13.93 -12.37 -4.58
N GLU A 170 -13.67 -11.99 -5.82
CA GLU A 170 -13.83 -12.87 -6.98
C GLU A 170 -12.76 -13.95 -7.07
N LYS A 171 -11.47 -13.58 -6.81
CA LYS A 171 -10.35 -14.46 -7.10
C LYS A 171 -9.73 -15.10 -5.86
N TYR A 172 -9.71 -14.39 -4.72
CA TYR A 172 -8.88 -14.74 -3.56
C TYR A 172 -9.67 -15.02 -2.28
N ASN A 173 -11.01 -14.95 -2.31
CA ASN A 173 -11.83 -15.32 -1.16
C ASN A 173 -11.80 -16.85 -0.94
N ALA A 174 -11.06 -17.31 0.06
CA ALA A 174 -10.89 -18.72 0.38
C ALA A 174 -12.23 -19.44 0.58
N LYS A 175 -13.24 -18.81 1.21
CA LYS A 175 -14.57 -19.40 1.40
C LYS A 175 -15.26 -19.71 0.06
N LYS A 176 -15.11 -18.86 -0.95
CA LYS A 176 -15.67 -19.07 -2.28
C LYS A 176 -14.91 -20.16 -3.03
N ASN A 177 -13.58 -20.16 -2.92
CA ASN A 177 -12.74 -21.13 -3.64
C ASN A 177 -12.93 -22.55 -3.13
N TYR A 178 -13.15 -22.75 -1.80
CA TYR A 178 -13.46 -24.09 -1.25
C TYR A 178 -14.80 -24.65 -1.72
N THR A 179 -15.81 -23.80 -1.98
CA THR A 179 -17.13 -24.27 -2.46
C THR A 179 -17.16 -24.63 -3.95
N THR A 180 -16.11 -24.29 -4.72
CA THR A 180 -16.00 -24.59 -6.14
C THR A 180 -15.28 -25.93 -6.41
N PHE A 181 -14.68 -26.54 -5.37
CA PHE A 181 -13.97 -27.83 -5.43
C PHE A 181 -14.76 -29.02 -4.86
N VAL A 182 -16.06 -28.86 -4.57
CA VAL A 182 -16.95 -29.93 -4.09
C VAL A 182 -17.99 -30.28 -5.16
#